data_9aec9247b8f1e5cdfdcc0f5507015bed
#
_entry.id   9aec9247b8f1e5cdfdcc0f5507015bed
#
_cell.length_a   1.000
_cell.length_b   1.000
_cell.length_c   1.000
_cell.angle_alpha   90.00
_cell.angle_beta   90.00
_cell.angle_gamma   90.00
#
_symmetry.space_group_name_H-M   'P 1'
#
loop_
_entity.id
_entity.type
_entity.pdbx_description
1 polymer ?
#
loop_
_entity_poly.entity_id
_entity_poly.type
_entity_poly.pdbx_seq_one_letter_code
_entity_poly.pdbx_strand_id
1 'polypeptide(L)'
;MSGVARDELRVKSTSEIFTPTPLVQEVLDQTPEKYFTDPSETVCDPSCGDGQFLGEVLIRRIENGIEFEQALSTIYGVDILEDNVELCRKRLLGKNRHLEHIVEKNIVCADALRYHYRFDGTDPYKTAKDMQFDKLFG
;
A
#
# COMPACT_ATOMS: atom_id res chain seq x y z
N MET A 1 -9.85 -17.11 8.28
CA MET A 1 -9.45 -16.32 8.45
C MET A 1 -8.66 -16.37 7.89
N SER A 2 -9.01 -16.22 7.09
CA SER A 2 -8.08 -15.88 6.54
C SER A 2 -6.93 -15.94 7.22
N GLY A 3 -6.67 -16.31 7.58
CA GLY A 3 -5.59 -16.11 8.20
C GLY A 3 -5.70 -15.66 9.57
N VAL A 4 -6.82 -15.86 10.21
CA VAL A 4 -6.93 -15.36 11.53
C VAL A 4 -5.93 -16.04 12.42
N ALA A 5 -5.79 -17.33 12.36
CA ALA A 5 -4.79 -18.03 13.16
C ALA A 5 -3.38 -17.60 12.75
N ARG A 6 -3.16 -17.43 11.45
CA ARG A 6 -1.90 -16.95 10.94
C ARG A 6 -1.59 -15.55 11.47
N ASP A 7 -2.58 -14.68 11.43
CA ASP A 7 -2.40 -13.30 11.87
C ASP A 7 -2.10 -13.23 13.36
N GLU A 8 -2.78 -14.03 14.17
CA GLU A 8 -2.50 -14.08 15.60
C GLU A 8 -1.09 -14.57 15.89
N LEU A 9 -0.64 -15.62 15.19
CA LEU A 9 0.71 -16.12 15.34
C LEU A 9 1.74 -15.09 14.93
N ARG A 10 1.47 -14.36 13.86
CA ARG A 10 2.39 -13.33 13.38
C ARG A 10 2.48 -12.17 14.35
N VAL A 11 1.37 -11.72 14.89
CA VAL A 11 1.36 -10.67 15.91
C VAL A 11 2.18 -11.10 17.11
N LYS A 12 2.02 -12.34 17.57
CA LYS A 12 2.76 -12.85 18.72
C LYS A 12 4.26 -13.01 18.44
N SER A 13 4.60 -13.50 17.24
CA SER A 13 6.00 -13.82 16.93
C SER A 13 6.80 -12.63 16.41
N THR A 14 6.17 -11.67 15.76
CA THR A 14 6.84 -10.54 15.13
C THR A 14 6.52 -9.21 15.77
N SER A 15 5.65 -9.19 16.75
CA SER A 15 5.13 -7.97 17.36
C SER A 15 4.41 -7.07 16.35
N GLU A 16 3.91 -7.66 15.28
CA GLU A 16 3.15 -6.93 14.30
C GLU A 16 1.74 -6.64 14.84
N ILE A 17 1.29 -5.42 14.70
CA ILE A 17 -0.02 -4.99 15.17
C ILE A 17 -0.79 -4.38 14.01
N PHE A 18 -1.97 -4.92 13.71
CA PHE A 18 -2.87 -4.32 12.73
C PHE A 18 -3.69 -3.22 13.40
N THR A 19 -3.88 -2.12 12.70
CA THR A 19 -4.65 -0.98 13.21
C THR A 19 -6.12 -1.35 13.28
N PRO A 20 -6.77 -1.23 14.46
CA PRO A 20 -8.21 -1.52 14.56
C PRO A 20 -9.04 -0.57 13.71
N THR A 21 -10.14 -1.07 13.16
CA THR A 21 -11.03 -0.29 12.29
C THR A 21 -11.51 1.03 12.92
N PRO A 22 -11.93 1.07 14.20
CA PRO A 22 -12.35 2.34 14.79
C PRO A 22 -11.23 3.39 14.82
N LEU A 23 -9.98 2.96 15.06
CA LEU A 23 -8.85 3.87 15.05
C LEU A 23 -8.55 4.37 13.63
N VAL A 24 -8.66 3.49 12.64
CA VAL A 24 -8.51 3.88 11.23
C VAL A 24 -9.52 4.97 10.88
N GLN A 25 -10.79 4.77 11.24
CA GLN A 25 -11.83 5.76 10.96
C GLN A 25 -11.54 7.09 11.65
N GLU A 26 -11.07 7.06 12.89
CA GLU A 26 -10.73 8.29 13.61
C GLU A 26 -9.59 9.04 12.92
N VAL A 27 -8.54 8.35 12.49
CA VAL A 27 -7.43 8.96 11.77
C VAL A 27 -7.92 9.59 10.47
N LEU A 28 -8.77 8.86 9.74
CA LEU A 28 -9.31 9.36 8.47
C LEU A 28 -10.20 10.57 8.67
N ASP A 29 -10.99 10.59 9.75
CA ASP A 29 -11.86 11.73 10.08
C ASP A 29 -11.07 13.00 10.36
N GLN A 30 -9.81 12.85 10.80
CA GLN A 30 -8.92 13.98 11.07
C GLN A 30 -8.01 14.32 9.90
N THR A 31 -8.03 13.52 8.84
CA THR A 31 -7.22 13.73 7.65
C THR A 31 -7.87 14.82 6.78
N PRO A 32 -7.07 15.74 6.22
CA PRO A 32 -7.65 16.77 5.33
C PRO A 32 -8.44 16.15 4.19
N GLU A 33 -9.60 16.74 3.91
CA GLU A 33 -10.57 16.20 2.96
C GLU A 33 -10.00 16.05 1.55
N LYS A 34 -9.02 16.89 1.17
CA LYS A 34 -8.43 16.85 -0.17
C LYS A 34 -7.88 15.47 -0.53
N TYR A 35 -7.43 14.69 0.45
CA TYR A 35 -6.89 13.35 0.19
C TYR A 35 -7.97 12.36 -0.26
N PHE A 36 -9.24 12.72 -0.09
CA PHE A 36 -10.37 11.89 -0.51
C PHE A 36 -11.14 12.50 -1.68
N THR A 37 -10.92 13.77 -1.98
CA THR A 37 -11.72 14.50 -2.98
C THR A 37 -10.90 14.92 -4.21
N ASP A 38 -9.58 15.08 -4.07
CA ASP A 38 -8.71 15.48 -5.16
C ASP A 38 -8.01 14.24 -5.74
N PRO A 39 -8.32 13.85 -6.98
CA PRO A 39 -7.74 12.64 -7.58
C PRO A 39 -6.23 12.73 -7.82
N SER A 40 -5.62 13.93 -7.73
CA SER A 40 -4.18 14.07 -7.90
C SER A 40 -3.40 13.91 -6.60
N GLU A 41 -4.08 13.91 -5.45
CA GLU A 41 -3.40 13.74 -4.18
C GLU A 41 -2.94 12.31 -3.97
N THR A 42 -1.75 12.14 -3.37
CA THR A 42 -1.19 10.82 -3.11
C THR A 42 -1.25 10.49 -1.62
N VAL A 43 -1.42 9.21 -1.32
CA VAL A 43 -1.35 8.70 0.06
C VAL A 43 -0.37 7.54 0.07
N CYS A 44 0.56 7.55 1.00
CA CYS A 44 1.52 6.47 1.17
C CYS A 44 1.52 6.00 2.62
N ASP A 45 1.37 4.70 2.82
CA ASP A 45 1.49 4.09 4.14
C ASP A 45 2.78 3.25 4.16
N PRO A 46 3.84 3.72 4.85
CA PRO A 46 5.12 3.01 4.88
C PRO A 46 5.11 1.75 5.75
N SER A 47 3.99 1.46 6.38
CA SER A 47 3.78 0.24 7.17
C SER A 47 2.35 -0.24 6.92
N CYS A 48 2.08 -0.60 5.67
CA CYS A 48 0.69 -0.76 5.21
C CYS A 48 0.00 -2.02 5.74
N GLY A 49 0.73 -2.98 6.29
CA GLY A 49 0.15 -4.21 6.80
C GLY A 49 -0.66 -4.92 5.72
N ASP A 50 -1.84 -5.38 6.08
CA ASP A 50 -2.76 -6.04 5.15
C ASP A 50 -3.64 -5.05 4.37
N GLY A 51 -3.38 -3.75 4.50
CA GLY A 51 -4.05 -2.72 3.72
C GLY A 51 -5.34 -2.17 4.32
N GLN A 52 -5.56 -2.37 5.61
CA GLN A 52 -6.80 -1.88 6.23
C GLN A 52 -6.95 -0.37 6.12
N PHE A 53 -5.89 0.38 6.45
CA PHE A 53 -5.92 1.84 6.34
C PHE A 53 -6.08 2.27 4.88
N LEU A 54 -5.25 1.72 3.99
CA LEU A 54 -5.30 2.10 2.57
C LEU A 54 -6.63 1.70 1.93
N GLY A 55 -7.21 0.58 2.35
CA GLY A 55 -8.53 0.17 1.87
C GLY A 55 -9.61 1.18 2.22
N GLU A 56 -9.56 1.72 3.42
CA GLU A 56 -10.52 2.73 3.85
C GLU A 56 -10.32 4.05 3.11
N VAL A 57 -9.07 4.43 2.82
CA VAL A 57 -8.77 5.59 1.97
C VAL A 57 -9.41 5.40 0.59
N LEU A 58 -9.25 4.23 0.01
CA LEU A 58 -9.82 3.91 -1.30
C LEU A 58 -11.34 4.04 -1.28
N ILE A 59 -11.99 3.48 -0.25
CA ILE A 59 -13.44 3.53 -0.11
C ILE A 59 -13.91 4.99 -0.03
N ARG A 60 -13.26 5.82 0.79
CA ARG A 60 -13.66 7.23 0.92
C ARG A 60 -13.50 8.00 -0.39
N ARG A 61 -12.46 7.70 -1.16
CA ARG A 61 -12.27 8.31 -2.47
C ARG A 61 -13.40 7.95 -3.42
N ILE A 62 -13.78 6.69 -3.44
CA ILE A 62 -14.89 6.22 -4.28
C ILE A 62 -16.20 6.85 -3.85
N GLU A 63 -16.43 6.94 -2.55
CA GLU A 63 -17.63 7.59 -2.00
C GLU A 63 -17.72 9.06 -2.37
N ASN A 64 -16.59 9.71 -2.59
CA ASN A 64 -16.52 11.09 -3.01
C ASN A 64 -16.53 11.26 -4.54
N GLY A 65 -16.78 10.18 -5.27
CA GLY A 65 -16.98 10.27 -6.71
C GLY A 65 -15.72 10.10 -7.56
N ILE A 66 -14.57 9.75 -6.95
CA ILE A 66 -13.37 9.48 -7.72
C ILE A 66 -13.50 8.08 -8.34
N GLU A 67 -13.20 7.97 -9.63
CA GLU A 67 -13.26 6.71 -10.34
C GLU A 67 -12.24 5.73 -9.76
N PHE A 68 -12.59 4.44 -9.74
CA PHE A 68 -11.80 3.41 -9.03
C PHE A 68 -10.34 3.38 -9.46
N GLU A 69 -10.08 3.33 -10.76
CA GLU A 69 -8.71 3.27 -11.27
C GLU A 69 -7.90 4.49 -10.83
N GLN A 70 -8.50 5.68 -10.93
CA GLN A 70 -7.86 6.92 -10.52
C GLN A 70 -7.60 6.92 -9.01
N ALA A 71 -8.58 6.51 -8.22
CA ALA A 71 -8.46 6.45 -6.77
C ALA A 71 -7.34 5.50 -6.35
N LEU A 72 -7.22 4.35 -7.02
CA LEU A 72 -6.23 3.32 -6.72
C LEU A 72 -4.83 3.76 -7.13
N SER A 73 -4.69 4.43 -8.26
CA SER A 73 -3.38 4.71 -8.87
C SER A 73 -2.50 5.67 -8.06
N THR A 74 -3.07 6.38 -7.10
CA THR A 74 -2.33 7.30 -6.23
C THR A 74 -2.27 6.84 -4.78
N ILE A 75 -2.53 5.57 -4.53
CA ILE A 75 -2.37 4.93 -3.22
C ILE A 75 -1.12 4.08 -3.26
N TYR A 76 -0.25 4.26 -2.26
CA TYR A 76 1.04 3.58 -2.17
C TYR A 76 1.22 2.97 -0.79
N GLY A 77 1.87 1.82 -0.72
CA GLY A 77 2.14 1.16 0.55
C GLY A 77 3.42 0.36 0.53
N VAL A 78 4.02 0.21 1.70
CA VAL A 78 5.23 -0.59 1.89
C VAL A 78 5.03 -1.43 3.13
N ASP A 79 5.43 -2.69 3.08
CA ASP A 79 5.49 -3.55 4.25
C ASP A 79 6.63 -4.55 4.07
N ILE A 80 7.27 -4.93 5.16
CA ILE A 80 8.40 -5.84 5.09
C ILE A 80 7.98 -7.30 4.95
N LEU A 81 6.75 -7.63 5.29
CA LEU A 81 6.23 -8.99 5.23
C LEU A 81 5.51 -9.23 3.91
N GLU A 82 6.03 -10.19 3.13
CA GLU A 82 5.51 -10.48 1.80
C GLU A 82 4.02 -10.84 1.80
N ASP A 83 3.57 -11.64 2.74
CA ASP A 83 2.16 -12.03 2.78
C ASP A 83 1.24 -10.87 3.17
N ASN A 84 1.71 -9.88 3.93
CA ASN A 84 0.97 -8.66 4.14
C ASN A 84 0.81 -7.88 2.85
N VAL A 85 1.89 -7.77 2.08
CA VAL A 85 1.86 -7.11 0.78
C VAL A 85 0.84 -7.79 -0.14
N GLU A 86 0.84 -9.12 -0.18
CA GLU A 86 -0.12 -9.89 -0.97
C GLU A 86 -1.56 -9.61 -0.54
N LEU A 87 -1.82 -9.60 0.76
CA LEU A 87 -3.16 -9.32 1.29
C LEU A 87 -3.58 -7.88 1.00
N CYS A 88 -2.66 -6.93 1.14
CA CYS A 88 -2.92 -5.53 0.84
C CYS A 88 -3.29 -5.35 -0.63
N ARG A 89 -2.51 -5.95 -1.53
CA ARG A 89 -2.80 -5.91 -2.96
C ARG A 89 -4.19 -6.46 -3.27
N LYS A 90 -4.52 -7.62 -2.70
CA LYS A 90 -5.83 -8.23 -2.91
C LYS A 90 -6.97 -7.37 -2.38
N ARG A 91 -6.78 -6.78 -1.20
CA ARG A 91 -7.77 -5.92 -0.59
C ARG A 91 -8.08 -4.71 -1.47
N LEU A 92 -7.04 -4.06 -1.97
CA LEU A 92 -7.20 -2.87 -2.79
C LEU A 92 -7.74 -3.19 -4.19
N LEU A 93 -7.30 -4.30 -4.75
CA LEU A 93 -7.67 -4.67 -6.12
C LEU A 93 -9.10 -5.19 -6.24
N GLY A 94 -9.54 -5.99 -5.27
CA GLY A 94 -10.84 -6.64 -5.33
C GLY A 94 -10.94 -7.53 -6.58
N LYS A 95 -12.01 -7.35 -7.35
CA LYS A 95 -12.27 -8.14 -8.55
C LYS A 95 -11.72 -7.50 -9.83
N ASN A 96 -11.01 -6.39 -9.71
CA ASN A 96 -10.59 -5.57 -10.86
C ASN A 96 -9.24 -6.05 -11.41
N ARG A 97 -9.17 -7.30 -11.86
CA ARG A 97 -7.93 -7.95 -12.29
C ARG A 97 -7.17 -7.19 -13.37
N HIS A 98 -7.86 -6.45 -14.21
CA HIS A 98 -7.22 -5.64 -15.26
C HIS A 98 -6.37 -4.50 -14.70
N LEU A 99 -6.50 -4.19 -13.41
CA LEU A 99 -5.73 -3.16 -12.72
C LEU A 99 -4.62 -3.71 -11.84
N GLU A 100 -4.34 -5.01 -11.92
CA GLU A 100 -3.34 -5.67 -11.07
C GLU A 100 -1.97 -5.01 -11.19
N HIS A 101 -1.62 -4.52 -12.38
CA HIS A 101 -0.35 -3.84 -12.60
C HIS A 101 -0.16 -2.62 -11.71
N ILE A 102 -1.25 -1.98 -11.29
CA ILE A 102 -1.18 -0.82 -10.39
C ILE A 102 -0.74 -1.25 -9.02
N VAL A 103 -1.42 -2.23 -8.42
CA VAL A 103 -1.09 -2.67 -7.05
C VAL A 103 0.26 -3.37 -7.00
N GLU A 104 0.69 -4.01 -8.08
CA GLU A 104 2.02 -4.63 -8.12
C GLU A 104 3.15 -3.61 -8.02
N LYS A 105 2.97 -2.43 -8.59
CA LYS A 105 3.96 -1.35 -8.50
C LYS A 105 3.80 -0.51 -7.25
N ASN A 106 2.57 -0.27 -6.82
CA ASN A 106 2.29 0.68 -5.76
C ASN A 106 2.36 0.09 -4.35
N ILE A 107 2.23 -1.22 -4.21
CA ILE A 107 2.35 -1.89 -2.92
C ILE A 107 3.59 -2.78 -2.97
N VAL A 108 4.58 -2.43 -2.17
CA VAL A 108 5.93 -2.99 -2.29
C VAL A 108 6.34 -3.71 -1.02
N CYS A 109 6.95 -4.89 -1.20
CA CYS A 109 7.56 -5.62 -0.10
C CYS A 109 9.00 -5.12 0.07
N ALA A 110 9.23 -4.37 1.13
CA ALA A 110 10.54 -3.77 1.38
C ALA A 110 10.65 -3.28 2.81
N ASP A 111 11.89 -3.07 3.26
CA ASP A 111 12.17 -2.33 4.49
C ASP A 111 11.94 -0.85 4.19
N ALA A 112 10.95 -0.26 4.85
CA ALA A 112 10.55 1.13 4.61
C ALA A 112 11.69 2.13 4.82
N LEU A 113 12.66 1.80 5.68
CA LEU A 113 13.81 2.67 5.96
C LEU A 113 14.90 2.58 4.88
N ARG A 114 14.85 1.57 4.04
CA ARG A 114 15.85 1.34 2.99
C ARG A 114 15.30 1.53 1.58
N TYR A 115 13.98 1.47 1.42
CA TYR A 115 13.34 1.60 0.11
C TYR A 115 13.54 3.00 -0.44
N HIS A 116 13.74 3.11 -1.75
CA HIS A 116 13.93 4.41 -2.40
C HIS A 116 12.63 5.04 -2.94
N TYR A 117 11.49 4.43 -2.64
CA TYR A 117 10.14 5.00 -2.90
C TYR A 117 9.89 5.41 -4.36
N ARG A 118 10.39 4.62 -5.30
CA ARG A 118 10.15 4.87 -6.72
C ARG A 118 8.81 4.34 -7.22
N PHE A 119 8.34 3.24 -6.64
CA PHE A 119 7.08 2.59 -7.02
C PHE A 119 6.99 2.34 -8.54
N ASP A 120 8.08 1.87 -9.12
CA ASP A 120 8.18 1.64 -10.56
C ASP A 120 8.44 0.18 -10.94
N GLY A 121 8.40 -0.72 -9.97
CA GLY A 121 8.63 -2.15 -10.19
C GLY A 121 10.09 -2.54 -10.23
N THR A 122 11.03 -1.61 -10.05
CA THR A 122 12.46 -1.92 -10.00
C THR A 122 12.87 -2.38 -8.61
N ASP A 123 14.11 -2.85 -8.47
CA ASP A 123 14.64 -3.32 -7.19
C ASP A 123 14.48 -2.22 -6.13
N PRO A 124 13.80 -2.51 -5.01
CA PRO A 124 13.50 -1.50 -4.01
C PRO A 124 14.72 -0.88 -3.34
N TYR A 125 15.86 -1.57 -3.36
CA TYR A 125 17.05 -1.11 -2.63
C TYR A 125 18.14 -0.53 -3.53
N LYS A 126 17.94 -0.53 -4.85
CA LYS A 126 18.91 0.08 -5.76
C LYS A 126 18.79 1.59 -5.73
N THR A 127 19.94 2.27 -5.72
CA THR A 127 19.99 3.72 -5.85
C THR A 127 19.81 4.13 -7.31
N ALA A 128 19.54 5.40 -7.55
CA ALA A 128 19.48 5.92 -8.92
C ALA A 128 20.82 5.71 -9.65
N LYS A 129 21.94 5.83 -8.91
CA LYS A 129 23.29 5.61 -9.47
C LYS A 129 23.46 4.16 -9.88
N ASP A 130 23.01 3.21 -9.05
CA ASP A 130 23.10 1.79 -9.39
C ASP A 130 22.30 1.47 -10.63
N MET A 131 21.13 2.03 -10.78
CA MET A 131 20.29 1.82 -11.94
C MET A 131 20.93 2.39 -13.21
N GLN A 132 21.58 3.55 -13.10
CA GLN A 132 22.30 4.14 -14.23
C GLN A 132 23.48 3.27 -14.63
N PHE A 133 24.22 2.74 -13.65
CA PHE A 133 25.32 1.82 -13.89
C PHE A 133 24.83 0.58 -14.65
N ASP A 134 23.75 -0.05 -14.18
CA ASP A 134 23.17 -1.22 -14.83
C ASP A 134 22.75 -0.91 -16.27
N LYS A 135 22.22 0.27 -16.53
CA LYS A 135 21.82 0.69 -17.87
C LYS A 135 23.01 0.81 -18.81
N LEU A 136 24.15 1.26 -18.29
CA LEU A 136 25.34 1.48 -19.13
C LEU A 136 26.22 0.23 -19.25
N PHE A 137 26.30 -0.61 -18.24
CA PHE A 137 27.27 -1.70 -18.15
C PHE A 137 26.66 -3.07 -17.84
N GLY A 138 25.41 -3.10 -17.44
CA GLY A 138 24.69 -4.33 -17.18
C GLY A 138 24.01 -4.87 -18.44
#